data_a4393e9e43e2fb841f289b23a43f12c6
#
_entry.id   a4393e9e43e2fb841f289b23a43f12c6
#
_cell.length_a   1.000
_cell.length_b   1.000
_cell.length_c   1.000
_cell.angle_alpha   90.00
_cell.angle_beta   90.00
_cell.angle_gamma   90.00
#
_symmetry.space_group_name_H-M   'P 1'
#
loop_
_entity.id
_entity.type
_entity.pdbx_description
1 polymer ?
#
loop_
_entity_poly.entity_id
_entity_poly.type
_entity_poly.pdbx_seq_one_letter_code
_entity_poly.pdbx_strand_id
1 'polypeptide(L)'
;MAKEFNIPVVVLAQLNREAEKLADKKPQLHHLRESGAIEQDADMVVFLHRDFQSGIDKDKDGNTTEFEADLIVAKGRNIEKPSIKIGFNGSKMKFYDLPTIPNFQQTNNLTYRNYTDTDDEKPF
;
A
#
# COMPACT_ATOMS: atom_id res chain seq x y z
N MET A 1 -8.31 -11.09 -21.76
CA MET A 1 -7.04 -11.84 -21.56
C MET A 1 -7.14 -12.89 -20.45
N ALA A 2 -7.48 -12.56 -19.22
CA ALA A 2 -7.59 -13.56 -18.16
C ALA A 2 -8.62 -14.66 -18.41
N LYS A 3 -9.78 -14.30 -18.95
CA LYS A 3 -10.85 -15.27 -19.30
C LYS A 3 -10.46 -16.20 -20.44
N GLU A 4 -9.74 -15.73 -21.43
CA GLU A 4 -9.32 -16.55 -22.58
C GLU A 4 -8.37 -17.67 -22.17
N PHE A 5 -7.47 -17.38 -21.24
CA PHE A 5 -6.47 -18.33 -20.77
C PHE A 5 -6.83 -19.00 -19.44
N ASN A 6 -7.94 -18.60 -18.82
CA ASN A 6 -8.38 -19.10 -17.51
C ASN A 6 -7.28 -19.01 -16.44
N ILE A 7 -6.59 -17.87 -16.39
CA ILE A 7 -5.50 -17.57 -15.48
C ILE A 7 -5.71 -16.21 -14.80
N PRO A 8 -5.16 -15.98 -13.61
CA PRO A 8 -5.07 -14.65 -13.06
C PRO A 8 -4.05 -13.81 -13.83
N VAL A 9 -4.39 -12.55 -14.08
CA VAL A 9 -3.50 -11.58 -14.73
C VAL A 9 -3.32 -10.38 -13.81
N VAL A 10 -2.08 -10.08 -13.45
CA VAL A 10 -1.71 -8.90 -12.67
C VAL A 10 -1.01 -7.91 -13.57
N VAL A 11 -1.55 -6.70 -13.64
CA VAL A 11 -1.00 -5.60 -14.44
C VAL A 11 -0.47 -4.52 -13.50
N LEU A 12 0.78 -4.13 -13.69
CA LEU A 12 1.37 -2.99 -13.00
C LEU A 12 1.18 -1.75 -13.86
N ALA A 13 0.64 -0.70 -13.26
CA ALA A 13 0.41 0.58 -13.92
C ALA A 13 0.94 1.72 -13.05
N GLN A 14 1.47 2.75 -13.68
CA GLN A 14 1.90 3.95 -13.01
C GLN A 14 0.76 4.98 -13.01
N LEU A 15 0.56 5.66 -11.88
CA LEU A 15 -0.39 6.75 -11.76
C LEU A 15 0.15 8.03 -12.42
N ASN A 16 -0.77 8.88 -12.87
CA ASN A 16 -0.39 10.22 -13.30
C ASN A 16 -0.05 11.09 -12.06
N ARG A 17 0.66 12.20 -12.32
CA ARG A 17 1.12 13.11 -11.27
C ARG A 17 0.01 13.93 -10.60
N GLU A 18 -1.22 13.83 -11.07
CA GLU A 18 -2.36 14.55 -10.46
C GLU A 18 -2.65 14.08 -9.03
N ALA A 19 -2.38 12.80 -8.75
CA ALA A 19 -2.50 12.26 -7.41
C ALA A 19 -1.62 13.00 -6.38
N GLU A 20 -0.46 13.51 -6.80
CA GLU A 20 0.47 14.23 -5.94
C GLU A 20 -0.01 15.64 -5.54
N LYS A 21 -1.00 16.18 -6.28
CA LYS A 21 -1.54 17.51 -6.05
C LYS A 21 -2.66 17.55 -5.01
N LEU A 22 -3.16 16.39 -4.60
CA LEU A 22 -4.21 16.30 -3.59
C LEU A 22 -3.68 16.63 -2.20
N ALA A 23 -4.53 17.17 -1.35
CA ALA A 23 -4.16 17.52 0.02
C ALA A 23 -3.73 16.29 0.86
N ASP A 24 -4.37 15.16 0.66
CA ASP A 24 -4.05 13.89 1.32
C ASP A 24 -3.10 13.01 0.50
N LYS A 25 -2.82 13.42 -0.74
CA LYS A 25 -1.94 12.74 -1.70
C LYS A 25 -2.22 11.24 -1.92
N LYS A 26 -3.39 10.78 -1.49
CA LYS A 26 -3.80 9.38 -1.66
C LYS A 26 -4.34 9.13 -3.06
N PRO A 27 -3.94 8.05 -3.74
CA PRO A 27 -4.42 7.74 -5.06
C PRO A 27 -5.89 7.35 -5.06
N GLN A 28 -6.58 7.70 -6.12
CA GLN A 28 -7.99 7.37 -6.36
C GLN A 28 -8.18 6.82 -7.78
N LEU A 29 -9.29 6.13 -8.02
CA LEU A 29 -9.55 5.48 -9.32
C LEU A 29 -9.47 6.43 -10.51
N HIS A 30 -9.92 7.67 -10.38
CA HIS A 30 -9.86 8.64 -11.47
C HIS A 30 -8.44 9.03 -11.89
N HIS A 31 -7.43 8.76 -11.07
CA HIS A 31 -6.02 8.94 -11.44
C HIS A 31 -5.52 7.90 -12.46
N LEU A 32 -6.31 6.85 -12.72
CA LEU A 32 -6.08 5.88 -13.81
C LEU A 32 -6.72 6.29 -15.15
N ARG A 33 -7.24 7.49 -15.28
CA ARG A 33 -8.01 7.91 -16.45
C ARG A 33 -7.29 7.78 -17.78
N GLU A 34 -5.99 7.96 -17.82
CA GLU A 34 -5.19 7.73 -19.03
C GLU A 34 -5.12 6.23 -19.39
N SER A 35 -5.47 5.38 -18.44
CA SER A 35 -5.60 3.93 -18.59
C SER A 35 -7.05 3.49 -18.39
N GLY A 36 -8.01 4.22 -18.93
CA GLY A 36 -9.45 4.02 -18.70
C GLY A 36 -9.95 2.60 -18.96
N ALA A 37 -9.35 1.90 -19.91
CA ALA A 37 -9.64 0.49 -20.16
C ALA A 37 -9.25 -0.39 -18.97
N ILE A 38 -8.13 -0.11 -18.31
CA ILE A 38 -7.68 -0.85 -17.12
C ILE A 38 -8.66 -0.67 -15.97
N GLU A 39 -9.11 0.56 -15.71
CA GLU A 39 -10.10 0.83 -14.66
C GLU A 39 -11.40 0.07 -14.87
N GLN A 40 -11.90 -0.01 -16.10
CA GLN A 40 -13.15 -0.69 -16.42
C GLN A 40 -13.01 -2.21 -16.43
N ASP A 41 -11.93 -2.73 -16.97
CA ASP A 41 -11.74 -4.18 -17.19
C ASP A 41 -11.20 -4.90 -15.95
N ALA A 42 -10.53 -4.21 -15.04
CA ALA A 42 -10.00 -4.82 -13.85
C ALA A 42 -11.09 -5.30 -12.87
N ASP A 43 -10.97 -6.51 -12.40
CA ASP A 43 -11.81 -7.06 -11.31
C ASP A 43 -11.44 -6.48 -9.96
N MET A 44 -10.17 -6.15 -9.77
CA MET A 44 -9.65 -5.54 -8.56
C MET A 44 -8.60 -4.49 -8.94
N VAL A 45 -8.63 -3.35 -8.25
CA VAL A 45 -7.61 -2.31 -8.33
C VAL A 45 -7.08 -2.03 -6.94
N VAL A 46 -5.78 -2.19 -6.77
CA VAL A 46 -5.07 -1.93 -5.52
C VAL A 46 -3.99 -0.88 -5.77
N PHE A 47 -4.02 0.18 -4.99
CA PHE A 47 -2.95 1.17 -4.98
C PHE A 47 -1.95 0.86 -3.87
N LEU A 48 -0.68 0.99 -4.20
CA LEU A 48 0.40 1.03 -3.23
C LEU A 48 0.80 2.48 -3.01
N HIS A 49 0.63 2.98 -1.80
CA HIS A 49 0.91 4.36 -1.44
C HIS A 49 1.83 4.44 -0.23
N ARG A 50 2.73 5.42 -0.26
CA ARG A 50 3.61 5.74 0.86
C ARG A 50 3.53 7.24 1.13
N ASP A 51 3.02 7.61 2.30
CA ASP A 51 2.90 8.99 2.73
C ASP A 51 4.27 9.68 2.75
N PHE A 52 5.29 9.00 3.26
CA PHE A 52 6.67 9.51 3.30
C PHE A 52 7.20 9.88 1.90
N GLN A 53 6.95 9.04 0.91
CA GLN A 53 7.34 9.30 -0.49
C GLN A 53 6.63 10.53 -1.07
N SER A 54 5.44 10.83 -0.57
CA SER A 54 4.65 12.00 -0.95
C SER A 54 4.98 13.26 -0.15
N GLY A 55 5.97 13.19 0.74
CA GLY A 55 6.41 14.31 1.58
C GLY A 55 5.59 14.49 2.85
N ILE A 56 4.82 13.49 3.26
CA ILE A 56 4.10 13.46 4.53
C ILE A 56 4.93 12.62 5.51
N ASP A 57 5.75 13.28 6.30
CA ASP A 57 6.71 12.61 7.20
C ASP A 57 6.09 12.06 8.47
N LYS A 58 4.95 12.62 8.88
CA LYS A 58 4.24 12.24 10.09
C LYS A 58 2.76 12.06 9.83
N ASP A 59 2.18 11.08 10.49
CA ASP A 59 0.74 10.87 10.51
C ASP A 59 0.01 11.87 11.44
N LYS A 60 -1.31 11.74 11.54
CA LYS A 60 -2.14 12.60 12.41
C LYS A 60 -1.80 12.47 13.90
N ASP A 61 -1.24 11.35 14.29
CA ASP A 61 -0.86 11.04 15.67
C ASP A 61 0.59 11.42 15.96
N GLY A 62 1.31 11.95 14.97
CA GLY A 62 2.70 12.39 15.09
C GLY A 62 3.76 11.30 14.91
N ASN A 63 3.36 10.09 14.50
CA ASN A 63 4.30 9.01 14.22
C ASN A 63 4.94 9.16 12.84
N THR A 64 6.17 8.67 12.69
CA THR A 64 6.83 8.68 11.38
C THR A 64 6.15 7.76 10.40
N THR A 65 6.00 8.22 9.16
CA THR A 65 5.45 7.44 8.05
C THR A 65 6.53 6.75 7.21
N GLU A 66 7.81 6.93 7.57
CA GLU A 66 8.97 6.44 6.81
C GLU A 66 8.95 4.91 6.60
N PHE A 67 8.50 4.17 7.61
CA PHE A 67 8.51 2.70 7.61
C PHE A 67 7.16 2.07 7.28
N GLU A 68 6.24 2.85 6.73
CA GLU A 68 4.89 2.41 6.43
C GLU A 68 4.53 2.58 4.95
N ALA A 69 3.61 1.74 4.51
CA ALA A 69 2.93 1.87 3.24
C ALA A 69 1.47 1.44 3.40
N ASP A 70 0.63 1.94 2.53
CA ASP A 70 -0.79 1.58 2.47
C ASP A 70 -1.10 0.82 1.18
N LEU A 71 -1.74 -0.33 1.31
CA LEU A 71 -2.42 -1.00 0.22
C LEU A 71 -3.88 -0.58 0.24
N ILE A 72 -4.29 0.21 -0.75
CA ILE A 72 -5.62 0.79 -0.84
C ILE A 72 -6.40 0.03 -1.90
N VAL A 73 -7.40 -0.75 -1.50
CA VAL A 73 -8.30 -1.42 -2.42
C VAL A 73 -9.34 -0.41 -2.92
N ALA A 74 -9.14 0.11 -4.12
CA ALA A 74 -10.01 1.12 -4.70
C ALA A 74 -11.19 0.53 -5.48
N LYS A 75 -11.03 -0.67 -6.03
CA LYS A 75 -12.07 -1.44 -6.72
C LYS A 75 -11.93 -2.91 -6.37
N GLY A 76 -13.03 -3.58 -6.12
CA GLY A 76 -13.10 -5.01 -5.91
C GLY A 76 -14.52 -5.52 -6.07
N ARG A 77 -14.68 -6.69 -6.71
CA ARG A 77 -15.96 -7.37 -6.79
C ARG A 77 -16.19 -8.14 -5.51
N ASN A 78 -17.33 -7.90 -4.85
CA ASN A 78 -17.71 -8.58 -3.60
C ASN A 78 -16.71 -8.42 -2.44
N ILE A 79 -15.92 -7.36 -2.45
CA ILE A 79 -14.95 -7.04 -1.41
C ILE A 79 -15.24 -5.64 -0.92
N GLU A 80 -15.23 -5.44 0.39
CA GLU A 80 -15.12 -4.11 0.95
C GLU A 80 -13.83 -3.45 0.44
N LYS A 81 -13.79 -2.14 0.49
CA LYS A 81 -12.62 -1.37 0.01
C LYS A 81 -11.70 -0.99 1.18
N PRO A 82 -10.99 -1.94 1.78
CA PRO A 82 -10.12 -1.66 2.91
C PRO A 82 -8.85 -0.93 2.48
N SER A 83 -8.29 -0.21 3.42
CA SER A 83 -6.88 0.20 3.37
C SER A 83 -6.11 -0.65 4.38
N ILE A 84 -5.08 -1.31 3.91
CA ILE A 84 -4.26 -2.22 4.71
C ILE A 84 -2.89 -1.59 4.91
N LYS A 85 -2.50 -1.37 6.15
CA LYS A 85 -1.13 -0.93 6.45
C LYS A 85 -0.16 -2.08 6.41
N ILE A 86 0.97 -1.84 5.75
CA ILE A 86 2.11 -2.75 5.69
C ILE A 86 3.39 -2.02 6.07
N GLY A 87 4.40 -2.75 6.46
CA GLY A 87 5.72 -2.19 6.75
C GLY A 87 6.56 -2.03 5.48
N PHE A 88 7.48 -1.07 5.52
CA PHE A 88 8.45 -0.85 4.46
C PHE A 88 9.83 -0.58 5.03
N ASN A 89 10.82 -1.30 4.54
CA ASN A 89 12.23 -1.05 4.84
C ASN A 89 12.91 -0.40 3.64
N GLY A 90 13.23 0.87 3.75
CA GLY A 90 13.79 1.65 2.65
C GLY A 90 15.22 1.25 2.27
N SER A 91 16.03 0.84 3.23
CA SER A 91 17.42 0.42 2.97
C SER A 91 17.50 -0.90 2.21
N LYS A 92 16.53 -1.79 2.41
CA LYS A 92 16.44 -3.07 1.73
C LYS A 92 15.42 -3.08 0.58
N MET A 93 14.69 -1.98 0.38
CA MET A 93 13.59 -1.87 -0.59
C MET A 93 12.57 -3.02 -0.46
N LYS A 94 12.19 -3.36 0.77
CA LYS A 94 11.38 -4.52 1.08
C LYS A 94 10.12 -4.15 1.85
N PHE A 95 9.00 -4.74 1.44
CA PHE A 95 7.74 -4.70 2.19
C PHE A 95 7.63 -5.92 3.10
N TYR A 96 6.92 -5.75 4.22
CA TYR A 96 6.68 -6.83 5.17
C TYR A 96 5.34 -6.63 5.87
N ASP A 97 4.76 -7.72 6.37
CA ASP A 97 3.52 -7.66 7.12
C ASP A 97 3.74 -7.07 8.51
N LEU A 98 2.88 -6.14 8.88
CA LEU A 98 2.84 -5.67 10.26
C LEU A 98 2.18 -6.75 11.14
N PRO A 99 2.70 -7.02 12.34
CA PRO A 99 2.09 -7.99 13.23
C PRO A 99 0.67 -7.57 13.59
N THR A 100 -0.28 -8.45 13.35
CA THR A 100 -1.65 -8.28 13.81
C THR A 100 -1.67 -8.55 15.30
N ILE A 101 -1.71 -7.50 16.10
CA ILE A 101 -1.85 -7.64 17.57
C ILE A 101 -3.36 -7.69 17.86
N PRO A 102 -3.90 -8.84 18.26
CA PRO A 102 -5.29 -8.89 18.69
C PRO A 102 -5.44 -8.11 20.00
N ASN A 103 -6.18 -7.02 19.96
CA ASN A 103 -6.66 -6.26 21.12
C ASN A 103 -5.64 -5.60 22.06
N PHE A 104 -4.51 -5.14 21.58
CA PHE A 104 -3.71 -4.19 22.36
C PHE A 104 -3.88 -2.78 21.82
N GLN A 105 -4.33 -1.87 22.69
CA GLN A 105 -4.26 -0.44 22.43
C GLN A 105 -2.81 -0.09 22.06
N GLN A 106 -2.67 0.56 20.93
CA GLN A 106 -1.41 0.94 20.33
C GLN A 106 -0.49 1.64 21.36
N THR A 107 0.50 0.94 21.82
CA THR A 107 1.72 1.56 22.32
C THR A 107 2.69 1.62 21.15
N ASN A 108 2.67 2.74 20.47
CA ASN A 108 3.24 2.96 19.14
C ASN A 108 4.77 2.93 19.03
N ASN A 109 5.50 2.56 20.06
CA ASN A 109 6.96 2.72 20.07
C ASN A 109 7.79 1.45 20.14
N LEU A 110 7.19 0.28 20.30
CA LEU A 110 7.95 -0.95 20.52
C LEU A 110 7.99 -1.92 19.35
N THR A 111 7.09 -1.76 18.37
CA THR A 111 6.90 -2.74 17.32
C THR A 111 7.96 -2.66 16.22
N TYR A 112 8.54 -1.48 16.00
CA TYR A 112 9.51 -1.29 14.94
C TYR A 112 10.94 -1.74 15.28
N ARG A 113 11.30 -1.78 16.55
CA ARG A 113 12.65 -2.21 16.98
C ARG A 113 12.91 -3.70 16.84
N ASN A 114 11.86 -4.52 16.98
CA ASN A 114 12.03 -5.98 16.96
C ASN A 114 12.04 -6.58 15.56
N TYR A 115 11.60 -5.83 14.53
CA TYR A 115 11.55 -6.35 13.16
C TYR A 115 12.87 -6.21 12.40
N THR A 116 13.74 -5.30 12.84
CA THR A 116 15.04 -5.10 12.18
C THR A 116 16.06 -6.15 12.55
N ASP A 117 15.91 -6.81 13.72
CA ASP A 117 16.89 -7.78 14.21
C ASP A 117 16.65 -9.22 13.74
N THR A 118 15.42 -9.55 13.27
CA THR A 118 15.10 -10.90 12.83
C THR A 118 15.23 -11.13 11.33
N ASP A 119 15.40 -10.07 10.55
CA ASP A 119 15.48 -10.16 9.09
C ASP A 119 16.86 -10.60 8.58
N ASP A 120 17.90 -10.56 9.41
CA ASP A 120 19.26 -10.93 9.00
C ASP A 120 19.52 -12.46 9.04
N GLU A 121 18.65 -13.24 9.67
CA GLU A 121 18.83 -14.70 9.82
C GLU A 121 17.89 -15.58 8.98
N LYS A 122 16.91 -15.01 8.26
CA LYS A 122 16.00 -15.77 7.39
C LYS A 122 16.32 -15.55 5.93
N PRO A 123 16.46 -16.64 5.13
CA PRO A 123 16.70 -16.55 3.71
C PRO A 123 15.43 -16.16 2.95
N PHE A 124 14.97 -14.99 3.21
CA PHE A 124 13.87 -14.37 2.48
C PHE A 124 13.94 -12.90 2.64
#